data_45cf33913241feb1cbc5f01644f59afb
#
_entry.id   45cf33913241feb1cbc5f01644f59afb
#
_cell.length_a   1.000
_cell.length_b   1.000
_cell.length_c   1.000
_cell.angle_alpha   90.00
_cell.angle_beta   90.00
_cell.angle_gamma   90.00
#
_symmetry.space_group_name_H-M   'P 1'
#
loop_
_entity.id
_entity.type
_entity.pdbx_description
1 polymer ?
#
loop_
_entity_poly.entity_id
_entity_poly.type
_entity_poly.pdbx_seq_one_letter_code
_entity_poly.pdbx_strand_id
1 'polypeptide(L)'
;MKTIYHILFSLLFVLAFVGCDDDDDKVIERNQLKLTASAQSVTLTPDATDDEIISFSWNEATSLGADYTFSYLFQIDIADNNFQSATDVRTFGPNESISYSSAELYDLIVEKWGKTAGEAVYVEA
;
A
#
# COMPACT_ATOMS: atom_id res chain seq x y z
N MET A 1 47.35 39.19 -31.87
CA MET A 1 47.47 37.83 -31.33
C MET A 1 46.74 37.61 -30.01
N LYS A 2 46.62 38.56 -29.15
CA LYS A 2 45.85 38.38 -27.88
C LYS A 2 44.35 38.21 -28.04
N THR A 3 43.76 38.74 -29.06
CA THR A 3 42.31 38.64 -29.33
C THR A 3 41.85 37.26 -29.81
N ILE A 4 42.73 36.52 -30.48
CA ILE A 4 42.42 35.18 -30.99
C ILE A 4 42.34 34.16 -29.86
N TYR A 5 43.17 34.32 -28.82
CA TYR A 5 43.14 33.43 -27.67
C TYR A 5 41.87 33.58 -26.83
N HIS A 6 41.31 34.78 -26.75
CA HIS A 6 40.04 35.00 -26.04
C HIS A 6 38.85 34.40 -26.77
N ILE A 7 38.85 34.42 -28.09
CA ILE A 7 37.80 33.82 -28.90
C ILE A 7 37.88 32.30 -28.85
N LEU A 8 39.09 31.74 -28.86
CA LEU A 8 39.29 30.29 -28.76
C LEU A 8 38.92 29.77 -27.37
N PHE A 9 39.21 30.51 -26.32
CA PHE A 9 38.86 30.17 -24.95
C PHE A 9 37.35 30.30 -24.68
N SER A 10 36.71 31.29 -25.30
CA SER A 10 35.25 31.46 -25.24
C SER A 10 34.51 30.36 -25.98
N LEU A 11 35.06 29.88 -27.09
CA LEU A 11 34.46 28.80 -27.88
C LEU A 11 34.57 27.43 -27.16
N LEU A 12 35.64 27.24 -26.40
CA LEU A 12 35.86 26.02 -25.64
C LEU A 12 34.93 25.93 -24.41
N PHE A 13 34.51 27.07 -23.90
CA PHE A 13 33.59 27.11 -22.73
C PHE A 13 32.13 26.84 -23.10
N VAL A 14 31.76 27.07 -24.36
CA VAL A 14 30.38 26.80 -24.83
C VAL A 14 30.13 25.31 -25.08
N LEU A 15 31.19 24.51 -25.29
CA LEU A 15 31.05 23.05 -25.49
C LEU A 15 30.95 22.26 -24.18
N ALA A 16 31.13 22.90 -23.03
CA ALA A 16 31.05 22.23 -21.73
C ALA A 16 29.61 22.16 -21.14
N PHE A 17 28.63 22.79 -21.82
CA PHE A 17 27.21 22.75 -21.38
C PHE A 17 26.32 21.88 -22.24
N VAL A 18 26.87 21.03 -23.09
CA VAL A 18 26.15 19.87 -23.62
C VAL A 18 26.35 18.76 -22.60
N GLY A 19 25.90 19.04 -21.37
CA GLY A 19 25.74 18.03 -20.32
C GLY A 19 24.63 17.11 -20.74
N CYS A 20 24.90 15.83 -20.63
CA CYS A 20 24.02 14.72 -20.71
C CYS A 20 22.59 15.04 -20.23
N ASP A 21 21.68 15.33 -21.16
CA ASP A 21 20.26 15.08 -20.99
C ASP A 21 19.98 13.64 -21.42
N ASP A 22 20.65 12.70 -20.80
CA ASP A 22 20.19 11.33 -20.77
C ASP A 22 19.21 11.16 -19.60
N ASP A 23 18.21 12.00 -19.56
CA ASP A 23 17.03 11.78 -18.77
C ASP A 23 16.12 10.76 -19.47
N ASP A 24 16.63 9.55 -19.65
CA ASP A 24 15.82 8.35 -19.67
C ASP A 24 15.37 8.01 -18.24
N ASP A 25 14.98 9.00 -17.47
CA ASP A 25 14.09 8.82 -16.36
C ASP A 25 12.73 8.48 -16.96
N LYS A 26 12.62 7.21 -17.35
CA LYS A 26 11.31 6.57 -17.42
C LYS A 26 10.74 6.75 -16.03
N VAL A 27 9.94 7.77 -15.87
CA VAL A 27 9.04 7.89 -14.73
C VAL A 27 8.17 6.65 -14.81
N ILE A 28 8.57 5.60 -14.10
CA ILE A 28 7.70 4.44 -13.88
C ILE A 28 6.59 5.03 -13.04
N GLU A 29 5.45 5.33 -13.66
CA GLU A 29 4.24 5.67 -12.93
C GLU A 29 3.93 4.47 -12.04
N ARG A 30 4.39 4.54 -10.82
CA ARG A 30 4.08 3.54 -9.82
C ARG A 30 2.64 3.75 -9.41
N ASN A 31 1.78 2.84 -9.76
CA ASN A 31 0.44 2.82 -9.19
C ASN A 31 0.59 2.70 -7.68
N GLN A 32 0.03 3.66 -6.97
CA GLN A 32 0.01 3.60 -5.53
C GLN A 32 -0.87 2.43 -5.11
N LEU A 33 -0.33 1.57 -4.24
CA LEU A 33 -1.12 0.49 -3.63
C LEU A 33 -2.27 1.12 -2.85
N LYS A 34 -3.48 0.69 -3.16
CA LYS A 34 -4.70 1.15 -2.51
C LYS A 34 -5.48 -0.03 -1.98
N LEU A 35 -5.69 -0.05 -0.67
CA LEU A 35 -6.60 -0.96 0.00
C LEU A 35 -8.02 -0.37 -0.01
N THR A 36 -9.01 -1.22 -0.28
CA THR A 36 -10.42 -0.83 -0.31
C THR A 36 -11.22 -1.84 0.53
N ALA A 37 -12.04 -1.34 1.43
CA ALA A 37 -13.00 -2.14 2.17
C ALA A 37 -14.38 -2.06 1.51
N SER A 38 -15.16 -3.14 1.56
CA SER A 38 -16.52 -3.21 1.01
C SER A 38 -17.51 -2.35 1.80
N ALA A 39 -17.21 -2.05 3.07
CA ALA A 39 -17.99 -1.21 3.94
C ALA A 39 -17.07 -0.40 4.86
N GLN A 40 -17.52 0.78 5.26
CA GLN A 40 -16.81 1.63 6.23
C GLN A 40 -17.19 1.32 7.68
N SER A 41 -18.34 0.72 7.89
CA SER A 41 -18.83 0.30 9.19
C SER A 41 -19.72 -0.91 9.05
N VAL A 42 -19.66 -1.79 10.02
CA VAL A 42 -20.52 -2.95 10.15
C VAL A 42 -21.04 -3.05 11.58
N THR A 43 -22.24 -3.60 11.75
CA THR A 43 -22.80 -3.85 13.07
C THR A 43 -22.74 -5.33 13.35
N LEU A 44 -22.13 -5.71 14.45
CA LEU A 44 -22.02 -7.08 14.91
C LEU A 44 -23.01 -7.33 16.04
N THR A 45 -23.59 -8.51 16.04
CA THR A 45 -24.49 -8.98 17.09
C THR A 45 -23.96 -10.29 17.69
N PRO A 46 -24.36 -10.65 18.93
CA PRO A 46 -23.96 -11.91 19.52
C PRO A 46 -24.41 -13.15 18.72
N ASP A 47 -25.44 -13.00 17.91
CA ASP A 47 -25.93 -14.06 17.00
C ASP A 47 -25.15 -14.05 15.67
N ALA A 48 -23.84 -13.87 15.74
CA ALA A 48 -22.96 -13.80 14.59
C ALA A 48 -23.00 -15.08 13.75
N THR A 49 -23.02 -14.93 12.44
CA THR A 49 -23.11 -16.00 11.45
C THR A 49 -21.84 -16.11 10.62
N ASP A 50 -21.73 -17.17 9.84
CA ASP A 50 -20.63 -17.37 8.89
C ASP A 50 -20.82 -16.56 7.59
N ASP A 51 -21.84 -15.71 7.52
CA ASP A 51 -22.06 -14.84 6.37
C ASP A 51 -20.99 -13.76 6.30
N GLU A 52 -20.47 -13.54 5.11
CA GLU A 52 -19.51 -12.45 4.87
C GLU A 52 -20.16 -11.11 5.20
N ILE A 53 -19.48 -10.32 6.02
CA ILE A 53 -19.96 -8.99 6.42
C ILE A 53 -19.08 -7.87 5.89
N ILE A 54 -17.80 -8.13 5.66
CA ILE A 54 -16.84 -7.18 5.10
C ILE A 54 -15.78 -7.91 4.30
N SER A 55 -15.35 -7.28 3.21
CA SER A 55 -14.21 -7.74 2.43
C SER A 55 -13.23 -6.61 2.15
N PHE A 56 -11.98 -6.97 2.00
CA PHE A 56 -10.89 -6.08 1.64
C PHE A 56 -10.29 -6.53 0.32
N SER A 57 -10.05 -5.57 -0.55
CA SER A 57 -9.40 -5.79 -1.84
C SER A 57 -8.37 -4.71 -2.09
N TRP A 58 -7.43 -4.99 -2.97
CA TRP A 58 -6.37 -4.06 -3.35
C TRP A 58 -6.11 -4.10 -4.84
N ASN A 59 -5.58 -2.99 -5.34
CA ASN A 59 -5.12 -2.93 -6.71
C ASN A 59 -3.78 -3.66 -6.88
N GLU A 60 -3.50 -4.10 -8.09
CA GLU A 60 -2.21 -4.68 -8.42
C GLU A 60 -1.11 -3.60 -8.36
N ALA A 61 0.02 -3.94 -7.76
CA ALA A 61 1.19 -3.09 -7.78
C ALA A 61 1.80 -3.06 -9.19
N THR A 62 2.36 -1.92 -9.58
CA THR A 62 3.03 -1.79 -10.88
C THR A 62 4.25 -2.71 -10.94
N SER A 63 4.30 -3.57 -11.94
CA SER A 63 5.43 -4.46 -12.17
C SER A 63 6.69 -3.64 -12.49
N LEU A 64 7.79 -4.00 -11.84
CA LEU A 64 9.12 -3.45 -12.13
C LEU A 64 9.83 -4.18 -13.28
N GLY A 65 9.16 -5.14 -13.89
CA GLY A 65 9.65 -5.97 -14.99
C GLY A 65 9.20 -7.43 -14.85
N ALA A 66 9.43 -8.24 -15.87
CA ALA A 66 8.98 -9.63 -15.92
C ALA A 66 9.62 -10.55 -14.86
N ASP A 67 10.73 -10.12 -14.26
CA ASP A 67 11.49 -10.91 -13.30
C ASP A 67 11.06 -10.68 -11.84
N TYR A 68 10.07 -9.80 -11.62
CA TYR A 68 9.58 -9.47 -10.28
C TYR A 68 8.15 -9.95 -10.09
N THR A 69 7.92 -10.65 -9.00
CA THR A 69 6.58 -11.01 -8.52
C THR A 69 6.31 -10.28 -7.22
N PHE A 70 5.07 -9.80 -7.04
CA PHE A 70 4.65 -9.16 -5.81
C PHE A 70 3.86 -10.14 -4.96
N SER A 71 4.13 -10.09 -3.66
CA SER A 71 3.30 -10.70 -2.64
C SER A 71 2.74 -9.59 -1.75
N TYR A 72 1.49 -9.75 -1.34
CA TYR A 72 0.81 -8.82 -0.47
C TYR A 72 0.67 -9.44 0.91
N LEU A 73 0.98 -8.66 1.92
CA LEU A 73 0.82 -9.06 3.32
C LEU A 73 -0.40 -8.30 3.87
N PHE A 74 -1.31 -9.02 4.47
CA PHE A 74 -2.52 -8.46 5.05
C PHE A 74 -2.67 -8.84 6.52
N GLN A 75 -3.02 -7.87 7.33
CA GLN A 75 -3.39 -8.05 8.73
C GLN A 75 -4.32 -6.92 9.16
N ILE A 76 -5.09 -7.13 10.21
CA ILE A 76 -5.92 -6.10 10.84
C ILE A 76 -5.64 -6.02 12.34
N ASP A 77 -5.80 -4.83 12.89
CA ASP A 77 -5.74 -4.57 14.33
C ASP A 77 -6.75 -3.48 14.71
N ILE A 78 -6.95 -3.31 15.98
CA ILE A 78 -7.63 -2.11 16.48
C ILE A 78 -6.81 -0.87 16.12
N ALA A 79 -7.49 0.21 15.75
CA ALA A 79 -6.84 1.45 15.36
C ALA A 79 -5.97 2.03 16.48
N ASP A 80 -4.92 2.74 16.09
CA ASP A 80 -3.96 3.39 16.99
C ASP A 80 -3.15 2.44 17.88
N ASN A 81 -3.06 1.15 17.53
CA ASN A 81 -2.32 0.14 18.28
C ASN A 81 -0.99 -0.26 17.65
N ASN A 82 -0.60 0.35 16.54
CA ASN A 82 0.64 0.04 15.80
C ASN A 82 0.78 -1.45 15.47
N PHE A 83 -0.30 -2.14 15.16
CA PHE A 83 -0.35 -3.57 14.85
C PHE A 83 0.24 -4.49 15.91
N GLN A 84 0.23 -4.06 17.18
CA GLN A 84 0.77 -4.87 18.30
C GLN A 84 -0.11 -6.06 18.69
N SER A 85 -1.41 -5.99 18.39
CA SER A 85 -2.39 -7.06 18.63
C SER A 85 -3.05 -7.52 17.35
N ALA A 86 -2.38 -7.33 16.22
CA ALA A 86 -2.89 -7.66 14.90
C ALA A 86 -3.20 -9.16 14.76
N THR A 87 -4.03 -9.46 13.78
CA THR A 87 -4.22 -10.82 13.28
C THR A 87 -2.89 -11.37 12.73
N ASP A 88 -2.82 -12.67 12.57
CA ASP A 88 -1.69 -13.28 11.88
C ASP A 88 -1.59 -12.73 10.46
N VAL A 89 -0.36 -12.50 10.03
CA VAL A 89 -0.11 -12.01 8.67
C VAL A 89 -0.50 -13.08 7.67
N ARG A 90 -1.35 -12.71 6.72
CA ARG A 90 -1.70 -13.56 5.57
C ARG A 90 -0.99 -13.06 4.32
N THR A 91 -0.51 -13.99 3.51
CA THR A 91 0.19 -13.69 2.25
C THR A 91 -0.75 -13.98 1.08
N PHE A 92 -0.83 -13.03 0.16
CA PHE A 92 -1.67 -13.11 -1.03
C PHE A 92 -0.87 -12.82 -2.30
N GLY A 93 -1.35 -13.35 -3.42
CA GLY A 93 -0.92 -12.95 -4.75
C GLY A 93 -1.62 -11.69 -5.26
N PRO A 94 -1.35 -11.29 -6.50
CA PRO A 94 -2.05 -10.19 -7.14
C PRO A 94 -3.52 -10.52 -7.38
N ASN A 95 -4.40 -9.51 -7.34
CA ASN A 95 -5.83 -9.63 -7.61
C ASN A 95 -6.60 -10.58 -6.67
N GLU A 96 -6.10 -10.79 -5.48
CA GLU A 96 -6.79 -11.53 -4.43
C GLU A 96 -7.50 -10.57 -3.47
N SER A 97 -8.39 -11.09 -2.66
CA SER A 97 -9.12 -10.38 -1.63
C SER A 97 -9.26 -11.24 -0.39
N ILE A 98 -9.57 -10.61 0.72
CA ILE A 98 -9.88 -11.30 1.97
C ILE A 98 -11.23 -10.83 2.48
N SER A 99 -12.03 -11.75 2.98
CA SER A 99 -13.31 -11.45 3.63
C SER A 99 -13.33 -11.98 5.06
N TYR A 100 -14.17 -11.36 5.86
CA TYR A 100 -14.48 -11.78 7.20
C TYR A 100 -15.98 -11.99 7.35
N SER A 101 -16.35 -13.08 7.99
CA SER A 101 -17.72 -13.29 8.43
C SER A 101 -18.01 -12.48 9.70
N SER A 102 -19.28 -12.32 10.03
CA SER A 102 -19.66 -11.67 11.27
C SER A 102 -19.17 -12.43 12.51
N ALA A 103 -19.14 -13.76 12.46
CA ALA A 103 -18.61 -14.61 13.52
C ALA A 103 -17.10 -14.39 13.71
N GLU A 104 -16.32 -14.40 12.63
CA GLU A 104 -14.87 -14.16 12.69
C GLU A 104 -14.54 -12.79 13.26
N LEU A 105 -15.24 -11.74 12.83
CA LEU A 105 -15.02 -10.40 13.39
C LEU A 105 -15.45 -10.28 14.85
N TYR A 106 -16.56 -10.92 15.21
CA TYR A 106 -17.00 -10.94 16.60
C TYR A 106 -15.95 -11.59 17.51
N ASP A 107 -15.41 -12.73 17.11
CA ASP A 107 -14.35 -13.42 17.86
C ASP A 107 -13.08 -12.55 17.97
N LEU A 108 -12.67 -11.89 16.91
CA LEU A 108 -11.53 -10.97 16.96
C LEU A 108 -11.76 -9.83 17.95
N ILE A 109 -12.92 -9.20 17.91
CA ILE A 109 -13.24 -8.04 18.73
C ILE A 109 -13.40 -8.42 20.20
N VAL A 110 -14.08 -9.51 20.49
CA VAL A 110 -14.38 -9.94 21.87
C VAL A 110 -13.25 -10.78 22.45
N GLU A 111 -12.83 -11.83 21.74
CA GLU A 111 -11.87 -12.81 22.29
C GLU A 111 -10.43 -12.30 22.19
N LYS A 112 -10.05 -11.74 21.03
CA LYS A 112 -8.66 -11.28 20.82
C LYS A 112 -8.42 -9.92 21.42
N TRP A 113 -9.31 -8.95 21.17
CA TRP A 113 -9.11 -7.56 21.59
C TRP A 113 -9.86 -7.19 22.88
N GLY A 114 -10.63 -8.10 23.45
CA GLY A 114 -11.28 -7.93 24.76
C GLY A 114 -12.27 -6.78 24.84
N LYS A 115 -12.94 -6.47 23.73
CA LYS A 115 -13.93 -5.39 23.67
C LYS A 115 -15.31 -5.90 24.10
N THR A 116 -16.12 -5.01 24.64
CA THR A 116 -17.45 -5.31 25.17
C THR A 116 -18.56 -4.93 24.18
N ALA A 117 -19.68 -5.63 24.25
CA ALA A 117 -20.85 -5.31 23.45
C ALA A 117 -21.35 -3.88 23.75
N GLY A 118 -21.74 -3.17 22.70
CA GLY A 118 -22.23 -1.78 22.77
C GLY A 118 -21.13 -0.73 22.57
N GLU A 119 -19.86 -1.11 22.45
CA GLU A 119 -18.76 -0.21 22.13
C GLU A 119 -18.57 -0.12 20.61
N ALA A 120 -18.23 1.10 20.15
CA ALA A 120 -17.71 1.28 18.79
C ALA A 120 -16.21 0.93 18.79
N VAL A 121 -15.80 0.06 17.90
CA VAL A 121 -14.40 -0.35 17.73
C VAL A 121 -13.92 0.10 16.36
N TYR A 122 -12.83 0.84 16.35
CA TYR A 122 -12.16 1.26 15.12
C TYR A 122 -11.06 0.25 14.78
N VAL A 123 -11.02 -0.16 13.52
CA VAL A 123 -10.08 -1.17 13.02
C VAL A 123 -9.26 -0.56 11.89
N GLU A 124 -7.97 -0.86 11.86
CA GLU A 124 -7.05 -0.54 10.76
C GLU A 124 -6.54 -1.81 10.09
N ALA A 125 -6.22 -1.69 8.79
CA ALA A 125 -5.75 -2.78 7.97
C ALA A 125 -4.52 -2.35 7.15
#